data_914bb0aabd3d079020edfcf0156c00fa
#
_entry.id   914bb0aabd3d079020edfcf0156c00fa
#
_cell.length_a   1.000
_cell.length_b   1.000
_cell.length_c   1.000
_cell.angle_alpha   90.00
_cell.angle_beta   90.00
_cell.angle_gamma   90.00
#
_symmetry.space_group_name_H-M   'P 1'
#
loop_
_entity.id
_entity.type
_entity.pdbx_description
1 polymer ?
#
loop_
_entity_poly.entity_id
_entity_poly.type
_entity_poly.pdbx_seq_one_letter_code
_entity_poly.pdbx_strand_id
1 'polypeptide(L)'
;MTNPLTFHEGHDPDWFDAQYNLRAGRPDYEETVIPGWSAASQAARETLDCILDVRYADGEKQLLDVFLCGDADAPTLIWIHGGYWQRGDKSVYSFLATPFVQAGVNVVIVGYDLCPSVSITRISEELREALTYIWHKAPTLGVNRDHITVMGHSAGGHLTKMMMATDWPARDAALPADLIKTGIPVSPLSYLEPVRLTLALNANLKMDTAEAHAESPMTEHPQITNA
;
A
#
# COMPACT_ATOMS: atom_id res chain seq x y z
N MET A 1 -2.08 29.65 -17.42
CA MET A 1 -1.45 28.61 -16.59
C MET A 1 -1.87 27.28 -17.19
N THR A 2 -0.94 26.48 -17.67
CA THR A 2 -1.24 25.12 -18.16
C THR A 2 -1.75 24.29 -16.99
N ASN A 3 -2.87 23.58 -17.20
CA ASN A 3 -3.37 22.63 -16.21
C ASN A 3 -2.26 21.59 -15.94
N PRO A 4 -1.76 21.44 -14.70
CA PRO A 4 -0.64 20.51 -14.41
C PRO A 4 -1.00 19.04 -14.70
N LEU A 5 -2.28 18.72 -14.87
CA LEU A 5 -2.75 17.36 -15.20
C LEU A 5 -2.76 17.05 -16.71
N THR A 6 -2.32 17.98 -17.56
CA THR A 6 -2.25 17.78 -19.04
C THR A 6 -0.82 17.58 -19.56
N PHE A 7 0.17 17.42 -18.67
CA PHE A 7 1.58 17.22 -19.05
C PHE A 7 1.81 15.97 -19.92
N HIS A 8 0.89 15.01 -19.89
CA HIS A 8 0.94 13.76 -20.65
C HIS A 8 0.43 13.91 -22.08
N GLU A 9 -0.23 15.03 -22.42
CA GLU A 9 -0.76 15.24 -23.78
C GLU A 9 0.36 15.37 -24.81
N GLY A 10 0.17 14.72 -25.96
CA GLY A 10 1.10 14.79 -27.09
C GLY A 10 2.27 13.79 -27.07
N HIS A 11 2.34 12.91 -26.06
CA HIS A 11 3.30 11.82 -26.02
C HIS A 11 2.68 10.51 -26.51
N ASP A 12 3.51 9.65 -27.12
CA ASP A 12 3.13 8.31 -27.55
C ASP A 12 3.27 7.27 -26.40
N PRO A 13 2.72 6.07 -26.56
CA PRO A 13 2.82 5.02 -25.54
C PRO A 13 4.26 4.61 -25.22
N ASP A 14 5.17 4.62 -26.20
CA ASP A 14 6.58 4.25 -25.98
C ASP A 14 7.28 5.24 -25.05
N TRP A 15 6.91 6.53 -25.15
CA TRP A 15 7.40 7.53 -24.20
C TRP A 15 6.96 7.21 -22.76
N PHE A 16 5.67 6.85 -22.56
CA PHE A 16 5.18 6.48 -21.23
C PHE A 16 5.90 5.23 -20.72
N ASP A 17 6.05 4.18 -21.55
CA ASP A 17 6.75 2.97 -21.14
C ASP A 17 8.19 3.27 -20.72
N ALA A 18 8.89 4.19 -21.40
CA ALA A 18 10.24 4.62 -21.01
C ALA A 18 10.26 5.34 -19.66
N GLN A 19 9.26 6.18 -19.34
CA GLN A 19 9.18 6.89 -18.05
C GLN A 19 8.91 5.97 -16.88
N TYR A 20 8.10 4.91 -17.08
CA TYR A 20 7.67 3.99 -16.01
C TYR A 20 8.49 2.69 -15.95
N ASN A 21 9.49 2.49 -16.83
CA ASN A 21 10.38 1.33 -16.80
C ASN A 21 11.50 1.51 -15.76
N LEU A 22 11.14 1.42 -14.48
CA LEU A 22 12.10 1.57 -13.37
C LEU A 22 13.16 0.46 -13.34
N ARG A 23 12.88 -0.71 -13.94
CA ARG A 23 13.81 -1.84 -14.00
C ARG A 23 14.99 -1.60 -14.94
N ALA A 24 14.83 -0.75 -15.97
CA ALA A 24 15.93 -0.37 -16.84
C ALA A 24 17.10 0.29 -16.08
N GLY A 25 16.79 1.04 -14.99
CA GLY A 25 17.78 1.69 -14.13
C GLY A 25 18.44 0.75 -13.09
N ARG A 26 17.88 -0.45 -12.86
CA ARG A 26 18.36 -1.43 -11.88
C ARG A 26 18.15 -2.86 -12.41
N PRO A 27 18.90 -3.28 -13.42
CA PRO A 27 18.76 -4.60 -14.03
C PRO A 27 19.05 -5.75 -13.04
N ASP A 28 19.92 -5.48 -12.06
CA ASP A 28 20.31 -6.42 -10.99
C ASP A 28 19.28 -6.56 -9.85
N TYR A 29 18.14 -5.86 -9.93
CA TYR A 29 17.19 -5.77 -8.80
C TYR A 29 16.64 -7.13 -8.35
N GLU A 30 16.26 -7.99 -9.31
CA GLU A 30 15.70 -9.32 -9.00
C GLU A 30 16.77 -10.28 -8.46
N GLU A 31 18.03 -10.10 -8.87
CA GLU A 31 19.12 -10.99 -8.51
C GLU A 31 19.81 -10.59 -7.20
N THR A 32 19.78 -9.31 -6.84
CA THR A 32 20.53 -8.80 -5.70
C THR A 32 19.64 -8.21 -4.62
N VAL A 33 18.68 -7.34 -4.98
CA VAL A 33 17.88 -6.60 -3.99
C VAL A 33 16.81 -7.51 -3.36
N ILE A 34 16.02 -8.20 -4.19
CA ILE A 34 14.94 -9.05 -3.69
C ILE A 34 15.46 -10.20 -2.80
N PRO A 35 16.53 -10.95 -3.16
CA PRO A 35 17.08 -11.96 -2.28
C PRO A 35 17.58 -11.40 -0.94
N GLY A 36 18.21 -10.21 -0.95
CA GLY A 36 18.63 -9.53 0.28
C GLY A 36 17.45 -9.17 1.19
N TRP A 37 16.38 -8.62 0.63
CA TRP A 37 15.15 -8.33 1.38
C TRP A 37 14.49 -9.60 1.90
N SER A 38 14.43 -10.66 1.09
CA SER A 38 13.85 -11.94 1.49
C SER A 38 14.60 -12.57 2.66
N ALA A 39 15.94 -12.58 2.62
CA ALA A 39 16.76 -13.09 3.70
C ALA A 39 16.59 -12.27 5.00
N ALA A 40 16.61 -10.93 4.90
CA ALA A 40 16.38 -10.05 6.06
C ALA A 40 14.95 -10.18 6.61
N SER A 41 13.96 -10.40 5.75
CA SER A 41 12.57 -10.63 6.15
C SER A 41 12.40 -11.99 6.84
N GLN A 42 13.09 -13.02 6.38
CA GLN A 42 13.11 -14.31 7.07
C GLN A 42 13.69 -14.15 8.48
N ALA A 43 14.83 -13.49 8.62
CA ALA A 43 15.45 -13.23 9.92
C ALA A 43 14.52 -12.44 10.85
N ALA A 44 13.80 -11.43 10.34
CA ALA A 44 12.82 -10.68 11.12
C ALA A 44 11.69 -11.57 11.65
N ARG A 45 11.14 -12.46 10.83
CA ARG A 45 10.09 -13.42 11.23
C ARG A 45 10.58 -14.47 12.24
N GLU A 46 11.87 -14.82 12.23
CA GLU A 46 12.46 -15.78 13.15
C GLU A 46 12.83 -15.15 14.51
N THR A 47 13.06 -13.84 14.56
CA THR A 47 13.62 -13.17 15.74
C THR A 47 12.65 -12.23 16.47
N LEU A 48 11.64 -11.71 15.79
CA LEU A 48 10.66 -10.82 16.39
C LEU A 48 9.44 -11.61 16.90
N ASP A 49 8.77 -11.07 17.92
CA ASP A 49 7.45 -11.55 18.33
C ASP A 49 6.44 -11.18 17.23
N CYS A 50 5.85 -12.20 16.59
CA CYS A 50 4.99 -11.98 15.43
C CYS A 50 3.85 -12.98 15.33
N ILE A 51 2.77 -12.53 14.71
CA ILE A 51 1.61 -13.35 14.30
C ILE A 51 1.56 -13.26 12.77
N LEU A 52 1.81 -14.38 12.10
CA LEU A 52 1.89 -14.43 10.64
C LEU A 52 0.59 -14.95 10.02
N ASP A 53 0.35 -14.53 8.76
CA ASP A 53 -0.71 -15.04 7.90
C ASP A 53 -2.13 -14.91 8.51
N VAL A 54 -2.37 -13.83 9.24
CA VAL A 54 -3.71 -13.51 9.77
C VAL A 54 -4.63 -13.16 8.60
N ARG A 55 -5.65 -13.98 8.35
CA ARG A 55 -6.60 -13.77 7.26
C ARG A 55 -7.62 -12.71 7.61
N TYR A 56 -7.72 -11.65 6.79
CA TYR A 56 -8.70 -10.58 6.98
C TYR A 56 -9.90 -10.67 6.02
N ALA A 57 -9.78 -11.39 4.91
CA ALA A 57 -10.87 -11.68 3.97
C ALA A 57 -10.56 -12.94 3.13
N ASP A 58 -11.39 -13.28 2.13
CA ASP A 58 -11.36 -14.58 1.45
C ASP A 58 -10.33 -14.68 0.31
N GLY A 59 -9.74 -13.57 -0.16
CA GLY A 59 -8.74 -13.56 -1.23
C GLY A 59 -7.46 -14.29 -0.85
N GLU A 60 -6.72 -14.73 -1.85
CA GLU A 60 -5.51 -15.55 -1.66
C GLU A 60 -4.44 -14.79 -0.86
N LYS A 61 -4.23 -13.50 -1.20
CA LYS A 61 -3.22 -12.63 -0.57
C LYS A 61 -3.79 -11.69 0.49
N GLN A 62 -5.06 -11.82 0.83
CA GLN A 62 -5.72 -11.02 1.87
C GLN A 62 -5.32 -11.49 3.29
N LEU A 63 -4.04 -11.34 3.59
CA LEU A 63 -3.37 -11.78 4.80
C LEU A 63 -2.58 -10.63 5.42
N LEU A 64 -2.44 -10.64 6.75
CA LEU A 64 -1.63 -9.69 7.52
C LEU A 64 -0.49 -10.45 8.22
N ASP A 65 0.66 -9.78 8.38
CA ASP A 65 1.69 -10.15 9.34
C ASP A 65 1.78 -9.05 10.41
N VAL A 66 1.72 -9.43 11.67
CA VAL A 66 1.78 -8.51 12.83
C VAL A 66 3.07 -8.75 13.58
N PHE A 67 3.81 -7.68 13.86
CA PHE A 67 5.06 -7.70 14.63
C PHE A 67 4.89 -6.81 15.86
N LEU A 68 5.16 -7.36 17.05
CA LEU A 68 4.86 -6.73 18.32
C LEU A 68 6.13 -6.22 19.01
N CYS A 69 6.06 -5.01 19.55
CA CYS A 69 7.14 -4.44 20.35
C CYS A 69 7.06 -4.81 21.85
N GLY A 70 6.05 -5.59 22.24
CA GLY A 70 5.79 -5.97 23.61
C GLY A 70 4.91 -4.99 24.43
N ASP A 71 4.44 -3.92 23.81
CA ASP A 71 3.53 -2.93 24.39
C ASP A 71 2.30 -2.79 23.47
N ALA A 72 1.14 -3.21 23.94
CA ALA A 72 -0.10 -3.13 23.18
C ALA A 72 -0.65 -1.69 23.04
N ASP A 73 -0.20 -0.77 23.89
CA ASP A 73 -0.56 0.65 23.82
C ASP A 73 0.39 1.46 22.91
N ALA A 74 1.49 0.85 22.46
CA ALA A 74 2.42 1.46 21.52
C ALA A 74 1.76 1.82 20.19
N PRO A 75 2.24 2.88 19.48
CA PRO A 75 1.74 3.22 18.16
C PRO A 75 1.78 2.04 17.18
N THR A 76 0.85 1.99 16.25
CA THR A 76 0.76 0.96 15.21
C THR A 76 1.09 1.55 13.85
N LEU A 77 2.10 0.99 13.19
CA LEU A 77 2.45 1.26 11.80
C LEU A 77 1.85 0.18 10.90
N ILE A 78 1.03 0.58 9.94
CA ILE A 78 0.54 -0.31 8.88
C ILE A 78 1.37 -0.05 7.63
N TRP A 79 2.06 -1.11 7.13
CA TRP A 79 2.86 -1.04 5.91
C TRP A 79 2.13 -1.64 4.72
N ILE A 80 2.12 -0.91 3.59
CA ILE A 80 1.56 -1.32 2.31
C ILE A 80 2.70 -1.37 1.28
N HIS A 81 2.93 -2.55 0.69
CA HIS A 81 4.02 -2.74 -0.25
C HIS A 81 3.73 -2.15 -1.64
N GLY A 82 4.80 -1.88 -2.39
CA GLY A 82 4.73 -1.49 -3.79
C GLY A 82 4.77 -2.67 -4.76
N GLY A 83 4.96 -2.38 -6.04
CA GLY A 83 5.08 -3.38 -7.10
C GLY A 83 4.11 -3.16 -8.26
N TYR A 84 3.73 -1.92 -8.53
CA TYR A 84 2.77 -1.55 -9.58
C TYR A 84 1.46 -2.33 -9.52
N TRP A 85 0.96 -2.66 -8.31
CA TRP A 85 -0.27 -3.45 -8.07
C TRP A 85 -0.27 -4.85 -8.72
N GLN A 86 0.82 -5.30 -9.30
CA GLN A 86 0.94 -6.58 -10.01
C GLN A 86 2.10 -7.46 -9.54
N ARG A 87 2.87 -6.99 -8.56
CA ARG A 87 4.03 -7.70 -7.99
C ARG A 87 4.15 -7.43 -6.51
N GLY A 88 4.94 -8.25 -5.84
CA GLY A 88 5.22 -8.13 -4.42
C GLY A 88 4.42 -9.12 -3.58
N ASP A 89 4.87 -9.25 -2.35
CA ASP A 89 4.22 -10.06 -1.32
C ASP A 89 4.62 -9.52 0.04
N LYS A 90 3.69 -9.49 1.00
CA LYS A 90 3.93 -8.98 2.36
C LYS A 90 5.18 -9.61 3.02
N SER A 91 5.43 -10.89 2.74
CA SER A 91 6.52 -11.66 3.35
C SER A 91 7.92 -11.15 2.98
N VAL A 92 8.07 -10.49 1.83
CA VAL A 92 9.34 -9.89 1.38
C VAL A 92 9.68 -8.62 2.16
N TYR A 93 8.71 -8.02 2.85
CA TYR A 93 8.86 -6.74 3.53
C TYR A 93 8.91 -6.84 5.07
N SER A 94 8.93 -8.05 5.65
CA SER A 94 8.99 -8.24 7.10
C SER A 94 10.23 -7.60 7.73
N PHE A 95 11.32 -7.43 6.98
CA PHE A 95 12.55 -6.75 7.44
C PHE A 95 12.30 -5.32 7.92
N LEU A 96 11.28 -4.64 7.36
CA LEU A 96 10.91 -3.28 7.76
C LEU A 96 10.39 -3.23 9.21
N ALA A 97 9.85 -4.31 9.74
CA ALA A 97 9.38 -4.34 11.11
C ALA A 97 10.51 -4.16 12.14
N THR A 98 11.71 -4.67 11.84
CA THR A 98 12.81 -4.68 12.80
C THR A 98 13.14 -3.32 13.42
N PRO A 99 13.43 -2.24 12.65
CA PRO A 99 13.79 -0.95 13.25
C PRO A 99 12.60 -0.30 13.99
N PHE A 100 11.37 -0.52 13.52
CA PHE A 100 10.18 0.07 14.17
C PHE A 100 9.85 -0.64 15.49
N VAL A 101 9.89 -1.97 15.52
CA VAL A 101 9.68 -2.76 16.74
C VAL A 101 10.74 -2.41 17.79
N GLN A 102 12.00 -2.27 17.39
CA GLN A 102 13.10 -1.83 18.28
C GLN A 102 12.90 -0.41 18.80
N ALA A 103 12.18 0.43 18.05
CA ALA A 103 11.82 1.80 18.45
C ALA A 103 10.51 1.87 19.27
N GLY A 104 9.90 0.73 19.64
CA GLY A 104 8.67 0.68 20.40
C GLY A 104 7.40 0.94 19.59
N VAL A 105 7.35 0.47 18.33
CA VAL A 105 6.19 0.61 17.44
C VAL A 105 5.74 -0.78 17.00
N ASN A 106 4.45 -1.10 17.15
CA ASN A 106 3.87 -2.30 16.56
C ASN A 106 3.74 -2.13 15.05
N VAL A 107 4.00 -3.18 14.27
CA VAL A 107 3.97 -3.12 12.80
C VAL A 107 3.01 -4.16 12.25
N VAL A 108 2.14 -3.75 11.34
CA VAL A 108 1.26 -4.63 10.58
C VAL A 108 1.64 -4.50 9.10
N ILE A 109 2.02 -5.60 8.46
CA ILE A 109 2.33 -5.64 7.03
C ILE A 109 1.14 -6.27 6.31
N VAL A 110 0.55 -5.51 5.37
CA VAL A 110 -0.67 -5.91 4.68
C VAL A 110 -0.33 -6.51 3.33
N GLY A 111 -0.85 -7.72 3.07
CA GLY A 111 -0.93 -8.31 1.75
C GLY A 111 -2.27 -7.97 1.07
N TYR A 112 -2.30 -8.01 -0.25
CA TYR A 112 -3.48 -7.77 -1.07
C TYR A 112 -3.35 -8.52 -2.40
N ASP A 113 -4.48 -8.84 -3.04
CA ASP A 113 -4.48 -9.51 -4.34
C ASP A 113 -3.93 -8.58 -5.43
N LEU A 114 -3.46 -9.15 -6.54
CA LEU A 114 -2.69 -8.42 -7.54
C LEU A 114 -3.39 -8.44 -8.91
N CYS A 115 -3.16 -7.38 -9.69
CA CYS A 115 -3.49 -7.38 -11.11
C CYS A 115 -2.66 -8.46 -11.84
N PRO A 116 -3.21 -9.13 -12.86
CA PRO A 116 -4.53 -8.92 -13.49
C PRO A 116 -5.68 -9.70 -12.85
N SER A 117 -5.47 -10.41 -11.72
CA SER A 117 -6.53 -11.21 -11.07
C SER A 117 -7.64 -10.32 -10.50
N VAL A 118 -7.28 -9.12 -10.04
CA VAL A 118 -8.19 -8.08 -9.55
C VAL A 118 -7.82 -6.73 -10.19
N SER A 119 -8.72 -5.74 -10.12
CA SER A 119 -8.47 -4.36 -10.55
C SER A 119 -7.81 -3.52 -9.44
N ILE A 120 -7.28 -2.34 -9.77
CA ILE A 120 -6.74 -1.41 -8.76
C ILE A 120 -7.84 -0.95 -7.80
N THR A 121 -9.05 -0.70 -8.31
CA THR A 121 -10.23 -0.38 -7.50
C THR A 121 -10.52 -1.48 -6.48
N ARG A 122 -10.43 -2.77 -6.88
CA ARG A 122 -10.61 -3.88 -5.95
C ARG A 122 -9.49 -3.93 -4.91
N ILE A 123 -8.24 -3.68 -5.29
CA ILE A 123 -7.12 -3.59 -4.35
C ILE A 123 -7.33 -2.48 -3.32
N SER A 124 -7.77 -1.29 -3.77
CA SER A 124 -8.11 -0.18 -2.85
C SER A 124 -9.20 -0.59 -1.86
N GLU A 125 -10.20 -1.37 -2.32
CA GLU A 125 -11.26 -1.89 -1.45
C GLU A 125 -10.73 -2.93 -0.45
N GLU A 126 -9.83 -3.81 -0.87
CA GLU A 126 -9.18 -4.79 0.02
C GLU A 126 -8.40 -4.12 1.14
N LEU A 127 -7.69 -3.03 0.83
CA LEU A 127 -7.00 -2.26 1.86
C LEU A 127 -7.98 -1.60 2.86
N ARG A 128 -9.14 -1.13 2.39
CA ARG A 128 -10.19 -0.63 3.29
C ARG A 128 -10.74 -1.75 4.18
N GLU A 129 -10.97 -2.94 3.63
CA GLU A 129 -11.36 -4.14 4.38
C GLU A 129 -10.29 -4.50 5.43
N ALA A 130 -9.00 -4.47 5.04
CA ALA A 130 -7.89 -4.76 5.94
C ALA A 130 -7.82 -3.78 7.13
N LEU A 131 -7.93 -2.48 6.89
CA LEU A 131 -7.88 -1.46 7.94
C LEU A 131 -9.11 -1.56 8.86
N THR A 132 -10.28 -1.83 8.30
CA THR A 132 -11.51 -2.12 9.08
C THR A 132 -11.31 -3.35 9.98
N TYR A 133 -10.74 -4.43 9.42
CA TYR A 133 -10.42 -5.63 10.19
C TYR A 133 -9.42 -5.36 11.32
N ILE A 134 -8.32 -4.65 11.02
CA ILE A 134 -7.31 -4.28 12.03
C ILE A 134 -7.97 -3.46 13.14
N TRP A 135 -8.81 -2.49 12.82
CA TRP A 135 -9.52 -1.68 13.81
C TRP A 135 -10.34 -2.53 14.77
N HIS A 136 -11.19 -3.42 14.23
CA HIS A 136 -12.07 -4.26 15.05
C HIS A 136 -11.31 -5.34 15.83
N LYS A 137 -10.21 -5.84 15.29
CA LYS A 137 -9.42 -6.93 15.87
C LYS A 137 -8.19 -6.47 16.64
N ALA A 138 -7.95 -5.17 16.74
CA ALA A 138 -6.77 -4.61 17.40
C ALA A 138 -6.47 -5.22 18.78
N PRO A 139 -7.45 -5.42 19.70
CA PRO A 139 -7.17 -6.08 20.99
C PRO A 139 -6.69 -7.52 20.85
N THR A 140 -7.20 -8.26 19.86
CA THR A 140 -6.80 -9.66 19.61
C THR A 140 -5.45 -9.73 18.91
N LEU A 141 -5.13 -8.73 18.09
CA LEU A 141 -3.85 -8.61 17.38
C LEU A 141 -2.74 -8.05 18.28
N GLY A 142 -3.05 -7.51 19.44
CA GLY A 142 -2.08 -6.89 20.35
C GLY A 142 -1.56 -5.54 19.87
N VAL A 143 -2.36 -4.78 19.08
CA VAL A 143 -1.99 -3.49 18.50
C VAL A 143 -2.92 -2.37 18.93
N ASN A 144 -2.43 -1.13 18.93
CA ASN A 144 -3.19 0.06 19.29
C ASN A 144 -3.91 0.63 18.06
N ARG A 145 -5.24 0.60 18.09
CA ARG A 145 -6.09 1.16 17.02
C ARG A 145 -6.25 2.68 17.09
N ASP A 146 -5.96 3.29 18.24
CA ASP A 146 -6.17 4.72 18.43
C ASP A 146 -4.98 5.56 17.93
N HIS A 147 -3.85 4.90 17.60
CA HIS A 147 -2.62 5.52 17.10
C HIS A 147 -2.10 4.80 15.83
N ILE A 148 -2.93 4.78 14.78
CA ILE A 148 -2.58 4.17 13.49
C ILE A 148 -1.86 5.17 12.58
N THR A 149 -0.67 4.77 12.12
CA THR A 149 0.05 5.38 11.00
C THR A 149 0.01 4.42 9.81
N VAL A 150 -0.35 4.91 8.63
CA VAL A 150 -0.27 4.11 7.39
C VAL A 150 0.91 4.60 6.56
N MET A 151 1.79 3.69 6.18
CA MET A 151 2.96 3.96 5.35
C MET A 151 3.02 3.00 4.18
N GLY A 152 3.36 3.48 3.00
CA GLY A 152 3.52 2.63 1.83
C GLY A 152 4.46 3.23 0.79
N HIS A 153 5.06 2.38 -0.03
CA HIS A 153 6.01 2.79 -1.05
C HIS A 153 5.44 2.57 -2.46
N SER A 154 5.66 3.54 -3.38
CA SER A 154 5.27 3.42 -4.79
C SER A 154 3.76 3.18 -4.95
N ALA A 155 3.32 2.04 -5.51
CA ALA A 155 1.92 1.62 -5.54
C ALA A 155 1.31 1.54 -4.13
N GLY A 156 2.07 1.10 -3.11
CA GLY A 156 1.65 1.14 -1.71
C GLY A 156 1.52 2.58 -1.18
N GLY A 157 2.34 3.51 -1.66
CA GLY A 157 2.19 4.94 -1.37
C GLY A 157 0.92 5.54 -1.99
N HIS A 158 0.56 5.12 -3.20
CA HIS A 158 -0.74 5.43 -3.81
C HIS A 158 -1.88 4.92 -2.90
N LEU A 159 -1.87 3.64 -2.54
CA LEU A 159 -2.87 3.03 -1.67
C LEU A 159 -2.94 3.71 -0.29
N THR A 160 -1.81 4.17 0.26
CA THR A 160 -1.78 4.99 1.49
C THR A 160 -2.61 6.26 1.31
N LYS A 161 -2.48 6.98 0.18
CA LYS A 161 -3.28 8.17 -0.11
C LYS A 161 -4.77 7.84 -0.26
N MET A 162 -5.10 6.73 -0.92
CA MET A 162 -6.49 6.27 -1.04
C MET A 162 -7.11 5.96 0.33
N MET A 163 -6.33 5.36 1.25
CA MET A 163 -6.78 5.11 2.62
C MET A 163 -6.99 6.41 3.41
N MET A 164 -6.10 7.41 3.25
CA MET A 164 -6.27 8.72 3.87
C MET A 164 -7.49 9.48 3.34
N ALA A 165 -7.89 9.27 2.09
CA ALA A 165 -9.05 9.90 1.45
C ALA A 165 -10.37 9.16 1.75
N THR A 166 -10.35 8.06 2.47
CA THR A 166 -11.53 7.23 2.73
C THR A 166 -12.41 7.85 3.81
N ASP A 167 -13.71 7.96 3.54
CA ASP A 167 -14.74 8.27 4.55
C ASP A 167 -15.04 7.00 5.37
N TRP A 168 -14.31 6.84 6.47
CA TRP A 168 -14.40 5.66 7.33
C TRP A 168 -15.77 5.50 7.98
N PRO A 169 -16.42 6.55 8.55
CA PRO A 169 -17.77 6.43 9.11
C PRO A 169 -18.84 6.03 8.09
N ALA A 170 -18.68 6.43 6.82
CA ALA A 170 -19.62 6.01 5.77
C ALA A 170 -19.51 4.52 5.43
N ARG A 171 -18.36 3.90 5.69
CA ARG A 171 -18.15 2.45 5.50
C ARG A 171 -18.67 1.62 6.66
N ASP A 172 -18.40 2.07 7.87
CA ASP A 172 -18.83 1.44 9.11
C ASP A 172 -18.96 2.53 10.19
N ALA A 173 -20.16 2.72 10.71
CA ALA A 173 -20.46 3.75 11.71
C ALA A 173 -19.66 3.59 13.03
N ALA A 174 -19.03 2.43 13.25
CA ALA A 174 -18.14 2.20 14.39
C ALA A 174 -16.73 2.76 14.18
N LEU A 175 -16.35 3.08 12.93
CA LEU A 175 -15.02 3.61 12.62
C LEU A 175 -14.96 5.13 12.84
N PRO A 176 -13.91 5.66 13.47
CA PRO A 176 -13.76 7.11 13.61
C PRO A 176 -13.33 7.75 12.27
N ALA A 177 -13.72 9.00 12.06
CA ALA A 177 -13.34 9.74 10.86
C ALA A 177 -11.81 9.89 10.72
N ASP A 178 -11.12 9.97 11.84
CA ASP A 178 -9.66 10.07 11.96
C ASP A 178 -8.98 8.71 12.26
N LEU A 179 -9.51 7.62 11.71
CA LEU A 179 -8.94 6.26 11.89
C LEU A 179 -7.44 6.25 11.63
N ILE A 180 -6.98 6.91 10.59
CA ILE A 180 -5.57 7.10 10.28
C ILE A 180 -5.11 8.44 10.84
N LYS A 181 -4.20 8.41 11.83
CA LYS A 181 -3.65 9.64 12.44
C LYS A 181 -2.56 10.26 11.58
N THR A 182 -1.81 9.44 10.85
CA THR A 182 -0.70 9.89 9.99
C THR A 182 -0.59 9.00 8.76
N GLY A 183 -0.43 9.61 7.59
CA GLY A 183 -0.11 8.90 6.35
C GLY A 183 1.30 9.26 5.87
N ILE A 184 2.09 8.26 5.50
CA ILE A 184 3.46 8.43 4.98
C ILE A 184 3.54 7.78 3.59
N PRO A 185 3.05 8.45 2.53
CA PRO A 185 3.16 7.94 1.17
C PRO A 185 4.57 8.19 0.62
N VAL A 186 5.38 7.13 0.51
CA VAL A 186 6.77 7.21 0.00
C VAL A 186 6.75 7.04 -1.52
N SER A 187 7.21 8.05 -2.25
CA SER A 187 7.26 8.06 -3.74
C SER A 187 5.94 7.58 -4.38
N PRO A 188 4.78 8.14 -4.00
CA PRO A 188 3.49 7.64 -4.43
C PRO A 188 3.21 7.95 -5.90
N LEU A 189 2.43 7.08 -6.56
CA LEU A 189 1.71 7.46 -7.77
C LEU A 189 0.42 8.16 -7.35
N SER A 190 0.19 9.38 -7.84
CA SER A 190 -0.95 10.21 -7.39
C SER A 190 -1.90 10.58 -8.51
N TYR A 191 -1.48 10.38 -9.76
CA TYR A 191 -2.25 10.57 -10.98
C TYR A 191 -1.99 9.38 -11.90
N LEU A 192 -3.01 8.57 -12.19
CA LEU A 192 -2.85 7.27 -12.84
C LEU A 192 -3.04 7.30 -14.36
N GLU A 193 -3.52 8.41 -14.94
CA GLU A 193 -3.69 8.50 -16.39
C GLU A 193 -2.38 8.22 -17.17
N PRO A 194 -1.20 8.73 -16.79
CA PRO A 194 0.05 8.36 -17.46
C PRO A 194 0.40 6.88 -17.34
N VAL A 195 0.05 6.24 -16.23
CA VAL A 195 0.24 4.79 -16.05
C VAL A 195 -0.69 3.99 -16.96
N ARG A 196 -1.94 4.43 -17.09
CA ARG A 196 -2.93 3.84 -18.01
C ARG A 196 -2.44 3.86 -19.46
N LEU A 197 -1.72 4.92 -19.85
CA LEU A 197 -1.20 5.11 -21.20
C LEU A 197 0.04 4.27 -21.52
N THR A 198 0.65 3.59 -20.53
CA THR A 198 1.73 2.63 -20.77
C THR A 198 1.20 1.37 -21.44
N LEU A 199 1.93 0.80 -22.39
CA LEU A 199 1.59 -0.50 -22.97
C LEU A 199 1.98 -1.65 -22.06
N ALA A 200 3.18 -1.59 -21.49
CA ALA A 200 3.74 -2.67 -20.69
C ALA A 200 3.02 -2.86 -19.35
N LEU A 201 2.77 -1.78 -18.60
CA LEU A 201 2.08 -1.92 -17.31
C LEU A 201 0.60 -2.16 -17.50
N ASN A 202 -0.06 -1.39 -18.38
CA ASN A 202 -1.52 -1.48 -18.55
C ASN A 202 -1.99 -2.78 -19.20
N ALA A 203 -1.10 -3.53 -19.85
CA ALA A 203 -1.42 -4.91 -20.33
C ALA A 203 -1.93 -5.81 -19.18
N ASN A 204 -1.39 -5.65 -17.98
CA ASN A 204 -1.82 -6.39 -16.79
C ASN A 204 -2.81 -5.61 -15.92
N LEU A 205 -2.64 -4.29 -15.79
CA LEU A 205 -3.54 -3.46 -14.97
C LEU A 205 -4.94 -3.41 -15.56
N LYS A 206 -5.04 -3.41 -16.91
CA LYS A 206 -6.30 -3.34 -17.67
C LYS A 206 -7.17 -2.15 -17.26
N MET A 207 -6.51 -1.09 -16.79
CA MET A 207 -7.14 0.12 -16.30
C MET A 207 -7.73 0.90 -17.47
N ASP A 208 -8.98 1.28 -17.38
CA ASP A 208 -9.62 2.22 -18.29
C ASP A 208 -9.53 3.66 -17.77
N THR A 209 -10.05 4.62 -18.55
CA THR A 209 -10.02 6.04 -18.17
C THR A 209 -10.83 6.32 -16.91
N ALA A 210 -11.93 5.62 -16.71
CA ALA A 210 -12.79 5.82 -15.54
C ALA A 210 -12.10 5.35 -14.26
N GLU A 211 -11.47 4.16 -14.30
CA GLU A 211 -10.69 3.64 -13.17
C GLU A 211 -9.45 4.51 -12.90
N ALA A 212 -8.71 4.92 -13.95
CA ALA A 212 -7.57 5.81 -13.79
C ALA A 212 -7.94 7.12 -13.10
N HIS A 213 -9.10 7.69 -13.43
CA HIS A 213 -9.60 8.90 -12.79
C HIS A 213 -10.04 8.64 -11.34
N ALA A 214 -10.84 7.61 -11.09
CA ALA A 214 -11.37 7.28 -9.77
C ALA A 214 -10.26 6.89 -8.77
N GLU A 215 -9.20 6.23 -9.25
CA GLU A 215 -8.07 5.80 -8.44
C GLU A 215 -6.91 6.83 -8.44
N SER A 216 -7.13 8.06 -8.89
CA SER A 216 -6.15 9.14 -8.83
C SER A 216 -6.42 10.04 -7.63
N PRO A 217 -5.66 9.94 -6.52
CA PRO A 217 -5.89 10.75 -5.33
C PRO A 217 -5.70 12.26 -5.54
N MET A 218 -5.20 12.69 -6.70
CA MET A 218 -5.07 14.12 -7.05
C MET A 218 -6.33 14.72 -7.68
N THR A 219 -7.29 13.92 -8.13
CA THR A 219 -8.35 14.44 -9.00
C THR A 219 -9.60 14.90 -8.29
N GLU A 220 -10.06 14.26 -7.21
CA GLU A 220 -11.33 14.66 -6.55
C GLU A 220 -11.49 14.11 -5.12
N HIS A 221 -10.43 14.16 -4.32
CA HIS A 221 -10.55 13.76 -2.92
C HIS A 221 -10.39 14.99 -2.00
N PRO A 222 -11.51 15.69 -1.65
CA PRO A 222 -11.46 16.92 -0.88
C PRO A 222 -10.84 16.79 0.51
N GLN A 223 -10.74 15.57 1.04
CA GLN A 223 -10.12 15.31 2.34
C GLN A 223 -8.58 15.36 2.30
N ILE A 224 -7.94 15.21 1.13
CA ILE A 224 -6.47 15.29 0.98
C ILE A 224 -5.97 16.74 0.89
N THR A 225 -6.82 17.68 0.54
CA THR A 225 -6.45 19.10 0.34
C THR A 225 -6.28 19.90 1.63
N ASN A 226 -6.60 19.33 2.78
CA ASN A 226 -6.56 19.98 4.09
C ASN A 226 -5.57 19.33 5.08
N ALA A 227 -4.69 18.47 4.62
CA ALA A 227 -3.65 17.82 5.43
C ALA A 227 -2.27 18.46 5.23
#